data_ab8c934ec3912d3ff70708036ed87cd2
#
_entry.id   ab8c934ec3912d3ff70708036ed87cd2
#
_cell.length_a   1.000
_cell.length_b   1.000
_cell.length_c   1.000
_cell.angle_alpha   90.00
_cell.angle_beta   90.00
_cell.angle_gamma   90.00
#
_symmetry.space_group_name_H-M   'P 1'
#
loop_
_entity.id
_entity.type
_entity.pdbx_description
1 polymer ?
#
loop_
_entity_poly.entity_id
_entity_poly.type
_entity_poly.pdbx_seq_one_letter_code
_entity_poly.pdbx_strand_id
1 'polypeptide(L)'
;MRIIRYPSREEWSNIVKRPQLDVSLLNAIVDEVLTDIRRNGDSAVKAYEAKFDHVELQSLAVTDEEIRAAEGMISKELYDALVLAHQNISTFHETQRFEGSKIQTQPGVTCWQKSVPIEKVGLYIPGGTAPLFSTVLMLATPAKIAGCKEIILCTPPDRHGNVHPAILVAAKVAGVSRIFKAGGVQAIGAMAYGTESIPKVYKIFGPGNQYVMAAKQQVSLHDCAIDMPAGPSEVCVIADATSNPEFVAADLLSQAEHGTDSQVILITTSEEMLKRVEEEVNLQLELLPRKDIASKALSNSKMILVSTLDEAMQLSNTYAPEHLIIATQNYESLADKVVNAGSVFLGQYACESAGDYASGTNHTLPTHGYALAYSGVNLDSYHRKITFQHLTPEGIRSIGRAVEVMAENEKLDAHKNAMTVRIKALS
;
A
#
# COMPACT_ATOMS: atom_id res chain seq x y z
N MET A 1 20.80 -17.55 4.30
CA MET A 1 19.37 -17.97 4.26
C MET A 1 19.23 -19.42 4.73
N ARG A 2 18.04 -19.82 5.25
CA ARG A 2 17.77 -21.23 5.62
C ARG A 2 17.32 -22.02 4.38
N ILE A 3 17.99 -23.14 4.09
CA ILE A 3 17.62 -24.02 2.98
C ILE A 3 16.69 -25.13 3.49
N ILE A 4 15.57 -25.35 2.78
CA ILE A 4 14.57 -26.37 3.08
C ILE A 4 14.31 -27.17 1.81
N ARG A 5 14.36 -28.50 1.92
CA ARG A 5 14.21 -29.40 0.77
C ARG A 5 12.98 -30.26 0.92
N TYR A 6 12.14 -30.26 -0.10
CA TYR A 6 10.93 -31.09 -0.24
C TYR A 6 10.05 -31.12 1.02
N PRO A 7 9.65 -29.91 1.55
CA PRO A 7 8.81 -29.87 2.74
C PRO A 7 7.44 -30.50 2.48
N SER A 8 6.92 -31.19 3.47
CA SER A 8 5.52 -31.66 3.41
C SER A 8 4.53 -30.49 3.45
N ARG A 9 3.31 -30.68 2.94
CA ARG A 9 2.29 -29.62 2.92
C ARG A 9 1.90 -29.14 4.31
N GLU A 10 1.93 -30.02 5.30
CA GLU A 10 1.65 -29.71 6.71
C GLU A 10 2.68 -28.73 7.31
N GLU A 11 3.89 -28.74 6.78
CA GLU A 11 4.97 -27.84 7.24
C GLU A 11 4.89 -26.45 6.62
N TRP A 12 4.19 -26.28 5.49
CA TRP A 12 4.21 -25.03 4.71
C TRP A 12 3.84 -23.80 5.52
N SER A 13 2.74 -23.83 6.30
CA SER A 13 2.32 -22.72 7.13
C SER A 13 3.36 -22.26 8.16
N ASN A 14 4.14 -23.21 8.69
CA ASN A 14 5.25 -22.92 9.60
C ASN A 14 6.48 -22.37 8.86
N ILE A 15 6.76 -22.91 7.66
CA ILE A 15 7.91 -22.50 6.85
C ILE A 15 7.74 -21.05 6.39
N VAL A 16 6.55 -20.68 5.91
CA VAL A 16 6.28 -19.32 5.42
C VAL A 16 5.90 -18.34 6.53
N LYS A 17 5.97 -18.75 7.79
CA LYS A 17 5.67 -17.86 8.92
C LYS A 17 6.63 -16.69 8.97
N ARG A 18 6.05 -15.52 9.18
CA ARG A 18 6.75 -14.24 9.26
C ARG A 18 7.26 -13.97 10.68
N PRO A 19 8.32 -13.18 10.82
CA PRO A 19 8.75 -12.69 12.13
C PRO A 19 7.59 -11.96 12.82
N GLN A 20 7.36 -12.26 14.10
CA GLN A 20 6.36 -11.55 14.91
C GLN A 20 7.07 -10.57 15.83
N LEU A 21 6.59 -9.33 15.87
CA LEU A 21 7.03 -8.31 16.81
C LEU A 21 6.08 -8.27 18.01
N ASP A 22 6.61 -8.06 19.21
CA ASP A 22 5.78 -7.81 20.38
C ASP A 22 5.26 -6.35 20.31
N VAL A 23 3.97 -6.24 20.03
CA VAL A 23 3.29 -4.93 19.83
C VAL A 23 2.72 -4.33 21.13
N SER A 24 2.80 -5.00 22.27
CA SER A 24 2.13 -4.55 23.50
C SER A 24 2.66 -3.24 24.04
N LEU A 25 4.01 -3.12 24.18
CA LEU A 25 4.66 -1.89 24.60
C LEU A 25 4.54 -0.77 23.56
N LEU A 26 4.57 -1.15 22.29
CA LEU A 26 4.46 -0.23 21.17
C LEU A 26 3.12 0.49 21.16
N ASN A 27 2.03 -0.21 21.41
CA ASN A 27 0.69 0.38 21.43
C ASN A 27 0.54 1.45 22.53
N ALA A 28 1.13 1.25 23.70
CA ALA A 28 1.07 2.23 24.78
C ALA A 28 1.80 3.54 24.42
N ILE A 29 2.98 3.45 23.80
CA ILE A 29 3.74 4.62 23.32
C ILE A 29 2.96 5.37 22.25
N VAL A 30 2.36 4.64 21.31
CA VAL A 30 1.57 5.23 20.22
C VAL A 30 0.33 5.93 20.76
N ASP A 31 -0.37 5.34 21.73
CA ASP A 31 -1.56 5.92 22.37
C ASP A 31 -1.22 7.22 23.12
N GLU A 32 -0.09 7.26 23.83
CA GLU A 32 0.41 8.48 24.48
C GLU A 32 0.60 9.61 23.47
N VAL A 33 1.31 9.36 22.36
CA VAL A 33 1.59 10.35 21.34
C VAL A 33 0.29 10.82 20.66
N LEU A 34 -0.59 9.90 20.27
CA LEU A 34 -1.86 10.23 19.62
C LEU A 34 -2.77 11.06 20.53
N THR A 35 -2.80 10.73 21.83
CA THR A 35 -3.59 11.48 22.83
C THR A 35 -3.05 12.89 23.00
N ASP A 36 -1.73 13.06 23.03
CA ASP A 36 -1.10 14.37 23.18
C ASP A 36 -1.35 15.26 21.92
N ILE A 37 -1.18 14.69 20.72
CA ILE A 37 -1.49 15.41 19.48
C ILE A 37 -2.95 15.89 19.44
N ARG A 38 -3.89 15.04 19.87
CA ARG A 38 -5.32 15.39 19.92
C ARG A 38 -5.59 16.59 20.85
N ARG A 39 -4.84 16.72 21.94
CA ARG A 39 -5.00 17.79 22.95
C ARG A 39 -4.27 19.07 22.60
N ASN A 40 -3.05 18.95 22.11
CA ASN A 40 -2.10 20.06 22.03
C ASN A 40 -1.69 20.45 20.60
N GLY A 41 -2.24 19.80 19.57
CA GLY A 41 -2.11 20.17 18.17
C GLY A 41 -0.67 20.37 17.71
N ASP A 42 -0.40 21.48 17.02
CA ASP A 42 0.93 21.82 16.49
C ASP A 42 2.03 21.83 17.53
N SER A 43 1.73 22.21 18.76
CA SER A 43 2.73 22.29 19.83
C SER A 43 3.26 20.89 20.19
N ALA A 44 2.36 19.89 20.24
CA ALA A 44 2.76 18.50 20.48
C ALA A 44 3.52 17.94 19.27
N VAL A 45 3.08 18.20 18.01
CA VAL A 45 3.81 17.78 16.81
C VAL A 45 5.24 18.29 16.86
N LYS A 46 5.45 19.59 17.09
CA LYS A 46 6.79 20.20 17.20
C LYS A 46 7.63 19.60 18.30
N ALA A 47 7.03 19.32 19.47
CA ALA A 47 7.72 18.70 20.59
C ALA A 47 8.21 17.27 20.25
N TYR A 48 7.42 16.49 19.51
CA TYR A 48 7.82 15.15 19.06
C TYR A 48 8.84 15.19 17.93
N GLU A 49 8.79 16.17 17.00
CA GLU A 49 9.86 16.39 16.01
C GLU A 49 11.20 16.70 16.71
N ALA A 50 11.18 17.53 17.76
CA ALA A 50 12.38 17.81 18.56
C ALA A 50 12.89 16.54 19.28
N LYS A 51 11.97 15.72 19.81
CA LYS A 51 12.31 14.50 20.56
C LYS A 51 12.83 13.37 19.69
N PHE A 52 12.20 13.10 18.54
CA PHE A 52 12.47 11.93 17.73
C PHE A 52 13.34 12.23 16.52
N ASP A 53 13.13 13.36 15.86
CA ASP A 53 13.86 13.76 14.66
C ASP A 53 14.98 14.80 14.96
N HIS A 54 15.09 15.22 16.23
CA HIS A 54 16.14 16.12 16.73
C HIS A 54 16.17 17.47 16.01
N VAL A 55 14.99 18.02 15.71
CA VAL A 55 14.83 19.29 14.99
C VAL A 55 13.80 20.19 15.65
N GLU A 56 14.16 21.45 15.88
CA GLU A 56 13.25 22.50 16.37
C GLU A 56 12.63 23.26 15.19
N LEU A 57 11.33 23.13 15.01
CA LEU A 57 10.60 23.71 13.90
C LEU A 57 9.82 24.97 14.32
N GLN A 58 10.03 26.07 13.61
CA GLN A 58 9.18 27.27 13.74
C GLN A 58 7.85 27.07 13.02
N SER A 59 7.86 26.48 11.84
CA SER A 59 6.68 26.16 11.03
C SER A 59 6.68 24.69 10.62
N LEU A 60 5.49 24.05 10.66
CA LEU A 60 5.32 22.71 10.14
C LEU A 60 5.10 22.71 8.61
N ALA A 61 4.60 23.79 8.04
CA ALA A 61 4.36 23.87 6.61
C ALA A 61 5.64 24.12 5.82
N VAL A 62 5.79 23.42 4.71
CA VAL A 62 6.78 23.72 3.67
C VAL A 62 6.28 24.90 2.86
N THR A 63 7.17 25.85 2.56
CA THR A 63 6.83 27.06 1.79
C THR A 63 6.99 26.85 0.28
N ASP A 64 6.35 27.71 -0.50
CA ASP A 64 6.52 27.71 -1.97
C ASP A 64 7.96 28.02 -2.39
N GLU A 65 8.70 28.80 -1.56
CA GLU A 65 10.10 29.10 -1.76
C GLU A 65 10.98 27.86 -1.63
N GLU A 66 10.72 27.02 -0.61
CA GLU A 66 11.44 25.75 -0.43
C GLU A 66 11.17 24.80 -1.60
N ILE A 67 9.93 24.73 -2.10
CA ILE A 67 9.60 23.90 -3.26
C ILE A 67 10.29 24.40 -4.53
N ARG A 68 10.31 25.72 -4.76
CA ARG A 68 11.01 26.31 -5.92
C ARG A 68 12.52 26.11 -5.85
N ALA A 69 13.11 26.28 -4.67
CA ALA A 69 14.54 26.07 -4.47
C ALA A 69 14.96 24.61 -4.72
N ALA A 70 14.11 23.64 -4.33
CA ALA A 70 14.37 22.22 -4.51
C ALA A 70 14.57 21.81 -5.99
N GLU A 71 13.93 22.49 -6.93
CA GLU A 71 14.09 22.19 -8.36
C GLU A 71 15.52 22.42 -8.86
N GLY A 72 16.21 23.42 -8.31
CA GLY A 72 17.61 23.69 -8.62
C GLY A 72 18.61 22.78 -7.89
N MET A 73 18.12 21.96 -6.92
CA MET A 73 18.98 21.09 -6.11
C MET A 73 19.04 19.64 -6.59
N ILE A 74 18.19 19.24 -7.53
CA ILE A 74 18.26 17.90 -8.14
C ILE A 74 18.86 17.96 -9.55
N SER A 75 19.44 16.85 -9.98
CA SER A 75 19.96 16.78 -11.36
C SER A 75 18.82 16.74 -12.38
N LYS A 76 19.12 17.21 -13.60
CA LYS A 76 18.16 17.09 -14.71
C LYS A 76 17.79 15.62 -14.98
N GLU A 77 18.76 14.72 -14.86
CA GLU A 77 18.55 13.28 -15.05
C GLU A 77 17.52 12.72 -14.05
N LEU A 78 17.63 13.08 -12.76
CA LEU A 78 16.66 12.69 -11.75
C LEU A 78 15.28 13.30 -12.04
N TYR A 79 15.22 14.56 -12.44
CA TYR A 79 13.96 15.20 -12.82
C TYR A 79 13.29 14.49 -13.99
N ASP A 80 14.04 14.18 -15.05
CA ASP A 80 13.52 13.47 -16.23
C ASP A 80 13.03 12.06 -15.86
N ALA A 81 13.71 11.35 -14.94
CA ALA A 81 13.29 10.05 -14.41
C ALA A 81 11.98 10.15 -13.61
N LEU A 82 11.83 11.18 -12.76
CA LEU A 82 10.58 11.42 -12.01
C LEU A 82 9.40 11.68 -12.96
N VAL A 83 9.63 12.45 -14.02
CA VAL A 83 8.58 12.75 -15.03
C VAL A 83 8.20 11.49 -15.79
N LEU A 84 9.17 10.66 -16.21
CA LEU A 84 8.90 9.38 -16.88
C LEU A 84 8.08 8.44 -15.98
N ALA A 85 8.51 8.27 -14.73
CA ALA A 85 7.80 7.44 -13.75
C ALA A 85 6.36 7.94 -13.54
N HIS A 86 6.18 9.24 -13.34
CA HIS A 86 4.84 9.85 -13.19
C HIS A 86 3.94 9.61 -14.41
N GLN A 87 4.48 9.71 -15.62
CA GLN A 87 3.73 9.43 -16.86
C GLN A 87 3.26 7.98 -16.92
N ASN A 88 4.16 7.01 -16.63
CA ASN A 88 3.83 5.59 -16.66
C ASN A 88 2.80 5.23 -15.57
N ILE A 89 2.97 5.74 -14.34
CA ILE A 89 2.02 5.56 -13.25
C ILE A 89 0.66 6.16 -13.63
N SER A 90 0.64 7.34 -14.24
CA SER A 90 -0.58 7.99 -14.71
C SER A 90 -1.28 7.13 -15.77
N THR A 91 -0.55 6.67 -16.78
CA THR A 91 -1.07 5.84 -17.86
C THR A 91 -1.74 4.58 -17.33
N PHE A 92 -1.09 3.89 -16.40
CA PHE A 92 -1.64 2.67 -15.81
C PHE A 92 -2.88 2.94 -14.94
N HIS A 93 -2.83 3.93 -14.05
CA HIS A 93 -3.94 4.21 -13.14
C HIS A 93 -5.16 4.83 -13.83
N GLU A 94 -4.97 5.57 -14.92
CA GLU A 94 -6.07 6.10 -15.74
C GLU A 94 -6.98 4.97 -16.28
N THR A 95 -6.45 3.78 -16.58
CA THR A 95 -7.22 2.63 -17.05
C THR A 95 -8.16 2.03 -16.00
N GLN A 96 -7.98 2.42 -14.72
CA GLN A 96 -8.76 1.89 -13.60
C GLN A 96 -10.01 2.71 -13.29
N ARG A 97 -10.38 3.67 -14.16
CA ARG A 97 -11.59 4.48 -13.96
C ARG A 97 -12.84 3.61 -13.99
N PHE A 98 -13.64 3.75 -12.95
CA PHE A 98 -14.91 3.01 -12.85
C PHE A 98 -15.98 3.64 -13.72
N GLU A 99 -16.47 2.89 -14.68
CA GLU A 99 -17.64 3.21 -15.50
C GLU A 99 -18.85 2.40 -15.00
N GLY A 100 -19.69 3.03 -14.16
CA GLY A 100 -20.89 2.39 -13.62
C GLY A 100 -22.01 2.30 -14.64
N SER A 101 -22.67 1.14 -14.71
CA SER A 101 -23.86 0.93 -15.54
C SER A 101 -25.14 1.10 -14.74
N LYS A 102 -26.18 1.67 -15.37
CA LYS A 102 -27.55 1.64 -14.85
C LYS A 102 -28.22 0.34 -15.25
N ILE A 103 -28.72 -0.40 -14.27
CA ILE A 103 -29.35 -1.70 -14.49
C ILE A 103 -30.81 -1.63 -14.04
N GLN A 104 -31.72 -2.07 -14.89
CA GLN A 104 -33.11 -2.28 -14.52
C GLN A 104 -33.26 -3.68 -13.94
N THR A 105 -33.40 -3.77 -12.62
CA THR A 105 -33.53 -5.07 -11.89
C THR A 105 -34.92 -5.67 -11.99
N GLN A 106 -35.94 -4.82 -12.08
CA GLN A 106 -37.33 -5.16 -12.37
C GLN A 106 -37.96 -4.02 -13.19
N PRO A 107 -39.07 -4.22 -13.88
CA PRO A 107 -39.79 -3.13 -14.55
C PRO A 107 -40.03 -1.97 -13.58
N GLY A 108 -39.55 -0.78 -13.95
CA GLY A 108 -39.66 0.43 -13.13
C GLY A 108 -38.70 0.53 -11.94
N VAL A 109 -37.73 -0.40 -11.76
CA VAL A 109 -36.68 -0.37 -10.72
C VAL A 109 -35.32 -0.26 -11.38
N THR A 110 -34.64 0.87 -11.22
CA THR A 110 -33.30 1.13 -11.79
C THR A 110 -32.29 1.34 -10.68
N CYS A 111 -31.19 0.61 -10.72
CA CYS A 111 -30.09 0.69 -9.75
C CYS A 111 -28.77 0.97 -10.45
N TRP A 112 -27.90 1.76 -9.82
CA TRP A 112 -26.54 2.01 -10.32
C TRP A 112 -25.58 2.40 -9.21
N GLN A 113 -24.30 2.38 -9.50
CA GLN A 113 -23.25 2.92 -8.64
C GLN A 113 -22.59 4.14 -9.28
N LYS A 114 -22.17 5.09 -8.47
CA LYS A 114 -21.34 6.22 -8.85
C LYS A 114 -20.05 6.18 -8.05
N SER A 115 -18.91 6.28 -8.72
CA SER A 115 -17.62 6.48 -8.09
C SER A 115 -17.45 7.95 -7.75
N VAL A 116 -17.12 8.25 -6.50
CA VAL A 116 -16.93 9.62 -5.99
C VAL A 116 -15.60 9.70 -5.26
N PRO A 117 -14.72 10.66 -5.59
CA PRO A 117 -13.43 10.79 -4.93
C PRO A 117 -13.57 11.07 -3.44
N ILE A 118 -12.61 10.63 -2.65
CA ILE A 118 -12.39 11.08 -1.28
C ILE A 118 -11.84 12.50 -1.37
N GLU A 119 -12.50 13.47 -0.76
CA GLU A 119 -12.14 14.88 -0.95
C GLU A 119 -10.77 15.23 -0.37
N LYS A 120 -10.44 14.69 0.83
CA LYS A 120 -9.22 15.03 1.58
C LYS A 120 -8.46 13.77 1.91
N VAL A 121 -7.24 13.65 1.42
CA VAL A 121 -6.35 12.52 1.66
C VAL A 121 -5.01 12.99 2.19
N GLY A 122 -4.45 12.22 3.12
CA GLY A 122 -3.14 12.44 3.69
C GLY A 122 -2.17 11.36 3.20
N LEU A 123 -1.01 11.79 2.74
CA LEU A 123 0.07 10.91 2.29
C LEU A 123 1.19 10.97 3.32
N TYR A 124 1.57 9.84 3.87
CA TYR A 124 2.72 9.73 4.75
C TYR A 124 3.91 9.17 3.97
N ILE A 125 5.00 9.91 3.96
CA ILE A 125 6.26 9.49 3.35
C ILE A 125 7.29 9.34 4.47
N PRO A 126 7.77 8.12 4.75
CA PRO A 126 8.72 7.92 5.81
C PRO A 126 10.06 8.62 5.49
N GLY A 127 10.70 9.11 6.54
CA GLY A 127 12.10 9.53 6.51
C GLY A 127 13.01 8.37 6.87
N GLY A 128 14.27 8.67 7.13
CA GLY A 128 15.26 7.71 7.60
C GLY A 128 16.43 7.60 6.65
N THR A 129 16.87 6.38 6.32
CA THR A 129 18.12 6.15 5.57
C THR A 129 18.01 6.39 4.07
N ALA A 130 16.80 6.53 3.53
CA ALA A 130 16.57 6.78 2.10
C ALA A 130 15.40 7.76 1.90
N PRO A 131 15.52 8.76 1.00
CA PRO A 131 14.42 9.64 0.64
C PRO A 131 13.49 8.91 -0.35
N LEU A 132 12.31 8.45 0.13
CA LEU A 132 11.39 7.65 -0.67
C LEU A 132 10.51 8.53 -1.58
N PHE A 133 11.12 9.26 -2.50
CA PHE A 133 10.42 10.13 -3.45
C PHE A 133 9.56 9.35 -4.47
N SER A 134 9.88 8.08 -4.75
CA SER A 134 9.04 7.19 -5.56
C SER A 134 7.67 6.98 -4.92
N THR A 135 7.61 6.79 -3.59
CA THR A 135 6.36 6.64 -2.84
C THR A 135 5.47 7.89 -2.97
N VAL A 136 6.05 9.08 -3.10
CA VAL A 136 5.27 10.30 -3.39
C VAL A 136 4.52 10.15 -4.71
N LEU A 137 5.19 9.72 -5.78
CA LEU A 137 4.56 9.51 -7.09
C LEU A 137 3.48 8.42 -7.02
N MET A 138 3.78 7.28 -6.35
CA MET A 138 2.87 6.14 -6.22
C MET A 138 1.58 6.47 -5.48
N LEU A 139 1.62 7.41 -4.53
CA LEU A 139 0.46 7.79 -3.75
C LEU A 139 -0.26 9.04 -4.31
N ALA A 140 0.49 10.07 -4.68
CA ALA A 140 -0.12 11.34 -5.10
C ALA A 140 -0.70 11.28 -6.52
N THR A 141 -0.07 10.54 -7.45
CA THR A 141 -0.55 10.44 -8.83
C THR A 141 -1.96 9.83 -8.90
N PRO A 142 -2.25 8.64 -8.34
CA PRO A 142 -3.61 8.10 -8.36
C PRO A 142 -4.60 8.95 -7.54
N ALA A 143 -4.17 9.61 -6.46
CA ALA A 143 -5.03 10.56 -5.73
C ALA A 143 -5.47 11.74 -6.62
N LYS A 144 -4.54 12.27 -7.43
CA LYS A 144 -4.82 13.34 -8.38
C LYS A 144 -5.74 12.90 -9.51
N ILE A 145 -5.49 11.73 -10.10
CA ILE A 145 -6.32 11.11 -11.14
C ILE A 145 -7.74 10.85 -10.64
N ALA A 146 -7.88 10.39 -9.40
CA ALA A 146 -9.18 10.17 -8.75
C ALA A 146 -9.98 11.46 -8.58
N GLY A 147 -9.33 12.62 -8.53
CA GLY A 147 -9.96 13.92 -8.32
C GLY A 147 -10.11 14.29 -6.84
N CYS A 148 -9.23 13.82 -5.97
CA CYS A 148 -9.14 14.28 -4.59
C CYS A 148 -8.87 15.80 -4.58
N LYS A 149 -9.66 16.56 -3.82
CA LYS A 149 -9.56 18.03 -3.82
C LYS A 149 -8.37 18.55 -3.03
N GLU A 150 -8.08 17.87 -1.92
CA GLU A 150 -6.98 18.22 -1.02
C GLU A 150 -6.11 16.97 -0.80
N ILE A 151 -4.87 17.05 -1.27
CA ILE A 151 -3.85 16.01 -1.15
C ILE A 151 -2.73 16.62 -0.32
N ILE A 152 -2.63 16.26 0.95
CA ILE A 152 -1.55 16.72 1.82
C ILE A 152 -0.50 15.63 1.98
N LEU A 153 0.73 16.04 2.19
CA LEU A 153 1.86 15.15 2.40
C LEU A 153 2.56 15.50 3.71
N CYS A 154 2.78 14.51 4.57
CA CYS A 154 3.62 14.63 5.77
C CYS A 154 4.87 13.76 5.59
N THR A 155 6.03 14.34 5.87
CA THR A 155 7.34 13.66 5.83
C THR A 155 8.26 14.29 6.87
N PRO A 156 9.08 13.51 7.59
CA PRO A 156 10.00 14.09 8.55
C PRO A 156 11.04 14.97 7.86
N PRO A 157 11.39 16.10 8.45
CA PRO A 157 12.51 16.92 7.98
C PRO A 157 13.85 16.32 8.40
N ASP A 158 14.93 16.84 7.85
CA ASP A 158 16.28 16.61 8.35
C ASP A 158 16.57 17.41 9.62
N ARG A 159 17.75 17.25 10.20
CA ARG A 159 18.18 17.94 11.43
C ARG A 159 18.27 19.48 11.28
N HIS A 160 18.22 19.98 10.07
CA HIS A 160 18.23 21.41 9.74
C HIS A 160 16.82 21.95 9.44
N GLY A 161 15.80 21.10 9.56
CA GLY A 161 14.40 21.44 9.30
C GLY A 161 14.03 21.47 7.81
N ASN A 162 14.81 20.81 6.94
CA ASN A 162 14.55 20.76 5.51
C ASN A 162 13.97 19.41 5.10
N VAL A 163 13.05 19.43 4.15
CA VAL A 163 12.60 18.23 3.45
C VAL A 163 13.52 17.95 2.26
N HIS A 164 13.84 16.69 2.00
CA HIS A 164 14.73 16.30 0.92
C HIS A 164 14.22 16.84 -0.44
N PRO A 165 15.10 17.51 -1.25
CA PRO A 165 14.68 18.18 -2.49
C PRO A 165 13.93 17.27 -3.47
N ALA A 166 14.33 16.02 -3.63
CA ALA A 166 13.65 15.08 -4.54
C ALA A 166 12.21 14.76 -4.09
N ILE A 167 11.91 14.75 -2.77
CA ILE A 167 10.53 14.60 -2.24
C ILE A 167 9.69 15.82 -2.63
N LEU A 168 10.22 17.05 -2.47
CA LEU A 168 9.52 18.28 -2.82
C LEU A 168 9.22 18.35 -4.34
N VAL A 169 10.20 17.97 -5.16
CA VAL A 169 10.02 17.95 -6.62
C VAL A 169 9.03 16.86 -7.04
N ALA A 170 9.12 15.65 -6.49
CA ALA A 170 8.15 14.58 -6.76
C ALA A 170 6.72 14.99 -6.36
N ALA A 171 6.56 15.65 -5.20
CA ALA A 171 5.29 16.16 -4.73
C ALA A 171 4.70 17.22 -5.67
N LYS A 172 5.53 18.12 -6.19
CA LYS A 172 5.14 19.11 -7.21
C LYS A 172 4.72 18.45 -8.52
N VAL A 173 5.51 17.50 -9.03
CA VAL A 173 5.20 16.75 -10.26
C VAL A 173 3.88 16.01 -10.15
N ALA A 174 3.62 15.35 -9.01
CA ALA A 174 2.40 14.58 -8.78
C ALA A 174 1.19 15.44 -8.34
N GLY A 175 1.36 16.75 -8.12
CA GLY A 175 0.26 17.68 -7.82
C GLY A 175 -0.25 17.63 -6.37
N VAL A 176 0.64 17.39 -5.41
CA VAL A 176 0.35 17.51 -3.97
C VAL A 176 -0.04 18.96 -3.64
N SER A 177 -1.08 19.13 -2.82
CA SER A 177 -1.62 20.46 -2.50
C SER A 177 -0.79 21.22 -1.46
N ARG A 178 -0.35 20.51 -0.41
CA ARG A 178 0.45 21.07 0.70
C ARG A 178 1.36 19.99 1.28
N ILE A 179 2.53 20.42 1.76
CA ILE A 179 3.54 19.55 2.35
C ILE A 179 3.84 20.03 3.78
N PHE A 180 3.99 19.09 4.69
CA PHE A 180 4.26 19.35 6.11
C PHE A 180 5.46 18.56 6.61
N LYS A 181 6.25 19.22 7.45
CA LYS A 181 7.44 18.72 8.13
C LYS A 181 7.01 17.98 9.39
N ALA A 182 6.51 16.77 9.22
CA ALA A 182 6.06 15.93 10.34
C ALA A 182 6.31 14.45 10.00
N GLY A 183 6.98 13.75 10.91
CA GLY A 183 7.32 12.33 10.80
C GLY A 183 6.50 11.44 11.72
N GLY A 184 6.76 10.14 11.73
CA GLY A 184 6.32 9.18 12.73
C GLY A 184 4.83 9.16 13.09
N VAL A 185 4.57 8.79 14.34
CA VAL A 185 3.22 8.72 14.93
C VAL A 185 2.53 10.08 14.95
N GLN A 186 3.30 11.15 15.21
CA GLN A 186 2.77 12.51 15.30
C GLN A 186 2.22 13.00 13.97
N ALA A 187 2.81 12.61 12.84
CA ALA A 187 2.26 12.93 11.52
C ALA A 187 0.91 12.22 11.28
N ILE A 188 0.80 10.95 11.66
CA ILE A 188 -0.45 10.18 11.54
C ILE A 188 -1.53 10.80 12.42
N GLY A 189 -1.23 11.13 13.68
CA GLY A 189 -2.16 11.80 14.59
C GLY A 189 -2.60 13.17 14.06
N ALA A 190 -1.66 13.98 13.58
CA ALA A 190 -1.96 15.30 13.03
C ALA A 190 -2.89 15.23 11.81
N MET A 191 -2.67 14.30 10.89
CA MET A 191 -3.56 14.09 9.73
C MET A 191 -4.93 13.54 10.14
N ALA A 192 -4.98 12.65 11.14
CA ALA A 192 -6.23 12.04 11.58
C ALA A 192 -7.15 12.99 12.35
N TYR A 193 -6.57 13.85 13.19
CA TYR A 193 -7.36 14.75 14.07
C TYR A 193 -7.49 16.17 13.51
N GLY A 194 -6.50 16.60 12.74
CA GLY A 194 -6.28 17.99 12.37
C GLY A 194 -5.58 18.74 13.49
N THR A 195 -4.74 19.70 13.12
CA THR A 195 -4.07 20.65 14.01
C THR A 195 -4.25 22.07 13.44
N GLU A 196 -3.62 23.06 14.06
CA GLU A 196 -3.67 24.44 13.56
C GLU A 196 -3.08 24.58 12.16
N SER A 197 -2.00 23.85 11.85
CA SER A 197 -1.34 23.89 10.54
C SER A 197 -1.76 22.74 9.63
N ILE A 198 -1.88 21.51 10.15
CA ILE A 198 -2.12 20.29 9.37
C ILE A 198 -3.62 20.00 9.36
N PRO A 199 -4.29 20.05 8.18
CA PRO A 199 -5.72 19.81 8.11
C PRO A 199 -6.07 18.33 8.36
N LYS A 200 -7.21 18.10 9.01
CA LYS A 200 -7.80 16.78 9.11
C LYS A 200 -8.11 16.21 7.72
N VAL A 201 -7.75 14.95 7.50
CA VAL A 201 -8.06 14.20 6.29
C VAL A 201 -9.07 13.08 6.56
N TYR A 202 -9.62 12.50 5.50
CA TYR A 202 -10.60 11.42 5.61
C TYR A 202 -9.98 10.04 5.43
N LYS A 203 -8.81 9.97 4.78
CA LYS A 203 -8.07 8.73 4.63
C LYS A 203 -6.56 9.00 4.56
N ILE A 204 -5.78 8.18 5.24
CA ILE A 204 -4.32 8.25 5.29
C ILE A 204 -3.73 7.10 4.48
N PHE A 205 -2.75 7.41 3.64
CA PHE A 205 -2.00 6.48 2.81
C PHE A 205 -0.51 6.57 3.13
N GLY A 206 0.19 5.48 2.92
CA GLY A 206 1.65 5.45 2.95
C GLY A 206 2.22 4.36 3.84
N PRO A 207 3.42 3.85 3.46
CA PRO A 207 4.17 2.89 4.25
C PRO A 207 4.75 3.55 5.50
N GLY A 208 5.23 2.74 6.43
CA GLY A 208 5.90 3.23 7.61
C GLY A 208 6.44 2.09 8.47
N ASN A 209 7.24 2.45 9.47
CA ASN A 209 7.72 1.50 10.46
C ASN A 209 6.57 1.01 11.37
N GLN A 210 6.89 0.08 12.27
CA GLN A 210 5.91 -0.51 13.20
C GLN A 210 5.11 0.52 14.03
N TYR A 211 5.71 1.66 14.41
CA TYR A 211 5.04 2.72 15.15
C TYR A 211 4.00 3.45 14.29
N VAL A 212 4.37 3.78 13.06
CA VAL A 212 3.47 4.39 12.07
C VAL A 212 2.30 3.45 11.76
N MET A 213 2.58 2.15 11.59
CA MET A 213 1.54 1.16 11.34
C MET A 213 0.58 1.01 12.50
N ALA A 214 1.09 0.95 13.74
CA ALA A 214 0.26 0.91 14.94
C ALA A 214 -0.59 2.19 15.07
N ALA A 215 -0.02 3.36 14.79
CA ALA A 215 -0.75 4.62 14.78
C ALA A 215 -1.88 4.63 13.73
N LYS A 216 -1.60 4.18 12.50
CA LYS A 216 -2.62 4.03 11.45
C LYS A 216 -3.75 3.10 11.90
N GLN A 217 -3.42 1.95 12.48
CA GLN A 217 -4.43 1.01 12.99
C GLN A 217 -5.28 1.63 14.10
N GLN A 218 -4.67 2.33 15.07
CA GLN A 218 -5.42 2.97 16.16
C GLN A 218 -6.36 4.07 15.66
N VAL A 219 -5.90 4.97 14.78
CA VAL A 219 -6.77 6.02 14.23
C VAL A 219 -7.86 5.44 13.33
N SER A 220 -7.64 4.26 12.73
CA SER A 220 -8.65 3.63 11.87
C SER A 220 -9.86 3.09 12.62
N LEU A 221 -9.77 2.89 13.92
CA LEU A 221 -10.88 2.39 14.73
C LEU A 221 -12.03 3.43 14.84
N HIS A 222 -11.71 4.73 14.90
CA HIS A 222 -12.73 5.73 15.20
C HIS A 222 -12.58 7.07 14.46
N ASP A 223 -11.41 7.38 13.90
CA ASP A 223 -11.09 8.77 13.53
C ASP A 223 -10.88 9.00 12.04
N CYS A 224 -10.13 8.11 11.35
CA CYS A 224 -9.71 8.32 9.98
C CYS A 224 -9.45 6.99 9.28
N ALA A 225 -9.97 6.81 8.08
CA ALA A 225 -9.69 5.59 7.30
C ALA A 225 -8.19 5.49 6.94
N ILE A 226 -7.72 4.27 6.68
CA ILE A 226 -6.35 4.03 6.19
C ILE A 226 -6.39 3.23 4.88
N ASP A 227 -5.26 3.19 4.17
CA ASP A 227 -5.09 2.41 2.94
C ASP A 227 -5.26 0.90 3.21
N MET A 228 -4.31 0.32 3.95
CA MET A 228 -4.30 -1.08 4.34
C MET A 228 -3.41 -1.31 5.57
N PRO A 229 -3.60 -2.40 6.29
CA PRO A 229 -2.59 -2.90 7.21
C PRO A 229 -1.34 -3.33 6.43
N ALA A 230 -0.17 -3.07 6.96
CA ALA A 230 1.09 -3.50 6.36
C ALA A 230 2.08 -3.94 7.46
N GLY A 231 3.12 -4.62 7.08
CA GLY A 231 4.24 -5.03 7.89
C GLY A 231 5.55 -4.80 7.14
N PRO A 232 6.62 -5.51 7.48
CA PRO A 232 7.88 -5.46 6.75
C PRO A 232 7.73 -5.90 5.30
N SER A 233 8.60 -5.39 4.45
CA SER A 233 8.62 -5.69 3.01
C SER A 233 9.00 -7.13 2.70
N GLU A 234 8.43 -7.67 1.62
CA GLU A 234 8.51 -9.10 1.29
C GLU A 234 8.66 -9.33 -0.22
N VAL A 235 9.50 -10.29 -0.61
CA VAL A 235 9.54 -10.84 -1.96
C VAL A 235 9.52 -12.36 -1.95
N CYS A 236 8.80 -12.94 -2.89
CA CYS A 236 8.86 -14.36 -3.24
C CYS A 236 9.28 -14.51 -4.69
N VAL A 237 10.36 -15.23 -4.95
CA VAL A 237 10.83 -15.54 -6.29
C VAL A 237 10.60 -17.02 -6.58
N ILE A 238 9.89 -17.34 -7.68
CA ILE A 238 9.77 -18.69 -8.22
C ILE A 238 10.74 -18.81 -9.38
N ALA A 239 11.70 -19.73 -9.27
CA ALA A 239 12.73 -19.96 -10.26
C ALA A 239 12.86 -21.47 -10.61
N ASP A 240 13.31 -21.78 -11.81
CA ASP A 240 13.64 -23.13 -12.25
C ASP A 240 15.01 -23.16 -12.94
N ALA A 241 15.37 -24.29 -13.56
CA ALA A 241 16.65 -24.45 -14.25
C ALA A 241 16.84 -23.48 -15.44
N THR A 242 15.78 -22.82 -15.92
CA THR A 242 15.83 -21.84 -17.03
C THR A 242 16.09 -20.41 -16.56
N SER A 243 15.99 -20.15 -15.26
CA SER A 243 16.17 -18.83 -14.66
C SER A 243 17.63 -18.40 -14.61
N ASN A 244 17.91 -17.11 -14.58
CA ASN A 244 19.25 -16.56 -14.37
C ASN A 244 19.50 -16.36 -12.86
N PRO A 245 20.47 -17.09 -12.25
CA PRO A 245 20.72 -17.02 -10.81
C PRO A 245 21.22 -15.64 -10.35
N GLU A 246 21.96 -14.92 -11.20
CA GLU A 246 22.42 -13.55 -10.91
C GLU A 246 21.24 -12.58 -10.75
N PHE A 247 20.23 -12.69 -11.63
CA PHE A 247 19.01 -11.87 -11.56
C PHE A 247 18.17 -12.21 -10.34
N VAL A 248 17.96 -13.51 -10.08
CA VAL A 248 17.23 -13.98 -8.90
C VAL A 248 17.88 -13.49 -7.60
N ALA A 249 19.22 -13.55 -7.51
CA ALA A 249 19.95 -13.05 -6.36
C ALA A 249 19.79 -11.54 -6.17
N ALA A 250 19.84 -10.76 -7.27
CA ALA A 250 19.63 -9.32 -7.25
C ALA A 250 18.22 -8.95 -6.76
N ASP A 251 17.18 -9.66 -7.22
CA ASP A 251 15.80 -9.46 -6.79
C ASP A 251 15.59 -9.80 -5.30
N LEU A 252 16.23 -10.84 -4.79
CA LEU A 252 16.18 -11.17 -3.35
C LEU A 252 16.88 -10.09 -2.51
N LEU A 253 17.97 -9.53 -3.00
CA LEU A 253 18.76 -8.54 -2.29
C LEU A 253 18.12 -7.15 -2.34
N SER A 254 17.44 -6.78 -3.45
CA SER A 254 16.73 -5.50 -3.56
C SER A 254 15.67 -5.37 -2.45
N GLN A 255 14.99 -6.45 -2.11
CA GLN A 255 14.03 -6.46 -1.01
C GLN A 255 14.69 -6.59 0.37
N ALA A 256 15.77 -7.36 0.48
CA ALA A 256 16.47 -7.55 1.75
C ALA A 256 17.10 -6.25 2.30
N GLU A 257 17.45 -5.29 1.43
CA GLU A 257 18.04 -4.02 1.85
C GLU A 257 17.05 -3.00 2.42
N HIS A 258 15.71 -3.22 2.31
CA HIS A 258 14.69 -2.31 2.81
C HIS A 258 14.72 -2.20 4.35
N GLY A 259 14.82 -3.34 5.04
CA GLY A 259 14.81 -3.35 6.51
C GLY A 259 15.31 -4.67 7.09
N THR A 260 15.78 -4.64 8.33
CA THR A 260 16.30 -5.83 9.03
C THR A 260 15.24 -6.90 9.30
N ASP A 261 13.98 -6.54 9.21
CA ASP A 261 12.77 -7.35 9.40
C ASP A 261 12.13 -7.79 8.08
N SER A 262 12.67 -7.36 6.93
CA SER A 262 12.27 -7.84 5.60
C SER A 262 12.44 -9.37 5.49
N GLN A 263 11.58 -9.99 4.68
CA GLN A 263 11.66 -11.43 4.43
C GLN A 263 11.68 -11.70 2.92
N VAL A 264 12.68 -12.47 2.47
CA VAL A 264 12.79 -12.89 1.07
C VAL A 264 12.73 -14.41 0.98
N ILE A 265 11.98 -14.94 0.01
CA ILE A 265 11.79 -16.37 -0.20
C ILE A 265 12.12 -16.73 -1.64
N LEU A 266 13.05 -17.67 -1.83
CA LEU A 266 13.22 -18.37 -3.10
C LEU A 266 12.47 -19.69 -3.04
N ILE A 267 11.66 -19.99 -4.05
CA ILE A 267 11.07 -21.31 -4.28
C ILE A 267 11.57 -21.81 -5.64
N THR A 268 12.24 -22.95 -5.65
CA THR A 268 12.81 -23.50 -6.90
C THR A 268 12.57 -25.00 -7.02
N THR A 269 12.53 -25.48 -8.27
CA THR A 269 12.48 -26.92 -8.59
C THR A 269 13.86 -27.50 -8.94
N SER A 270 14.92 -26.66 -8.92
CA SER A 270 16.27 -27.05 -9.34
C SER A 270 17.27 -26.92 -8.18
N GLU A 271 17.88 -28.03 -7.78
CA GLU A 271 18.97 -28.05 -6.79
C GLU A 271 20.20 -27.24 -7.26
N GLU A 272 20.49 -27.25 -8.57
CA GLU A 272 21.56 -26.44 -9.14
C GLU A 272 21.25 -24.94 -9.04
N MET A 273 20.02 -24.54 -9.38
CA MET A 273 19.58 -23.15 -9.24
C MET A 273 19.68 -22.67 -7.79
N LEU A 274 19.27 -23.51 -6.84
CA LEU A 274 19.35 -23.19 -5.41
C LEU A 274 20.79 -22.87 -4.99
N LYS A 275 21.77 -23.72 -5.39
CA LYS A 275 23.18 -23.50 -5.07
C LYS A 275 23.75 -22.26 -5.74
N ARG A 276 23.48 -22.08 -7.03
CA ARG A 276 23.98 -20.91 -7.78
C ARG A 276 23.42 -19.60 -7.24
N VAL A 277 22.14 -19.57 -6.87
CA VAL A 277 21.54 -18.38 -6.24
C VAL A 277 22.15 -18.13 -4.85
N GLU A 278 22.44 -19.17 -4.05
CA GLU A 278 23.13 -18.99 -2.77
C GLU A 278 24.52 -18.38 -2.94
N GLU A 279 25.28 -18.84 -3.93
CA GLU A 279 26.60 -18.30 -4.29
C GLU A 279 26.48 -16.83 -4.73
N GLU A 280 25.55 -16.53 -5.64
CA GLU A 280 25.33 -15.16 -6.15
C GLU A 280 24.84 -14.19 -5.06
N VAL A 281 23.94 -14.62 -4.19
CA VAL A 281 23.50 -13.81 -3.04
C VAL A 281 24.69 -13.44 -2.16
N ASN A 282 25.59 -14.39 -1.87
CA ASN A 282 26.78 -14.11 -1.07
C ASN A 282 27.75 -13.16 -1.77
N LEU A 283 27.96 -13.32 -3.08
CA LEU A 283 28.83 -12.44 -3.87
C LEU A 283 28.30 -11.01 -3.95
N GLN A 284 27.03 -10.87 -4.31
CA GLN A 284 26.40 -9.54 -4.47
C GLN A 284 26.22 -8.81 -3.14
N LEU A 285 25.91 -9.55 -2.05
CA LEU A 285 25.78 -8.99 -0.70
C LEU A 285 27.05 -8.26 -0.25
N GLU A 286 28.24 -8.80 -0.59
CA GLU A 286 29.53 -8.18 -0.24
C GLU A 286 29.71 -6.78 -0.89
N LEU A 287 29.02 -6.52 -2.00
CA LEU A 287 29.12 -5.28 -2.76
C LEU A 287 28.08 -4.22 -2.31
N LEU A 288 27.10 -4.61 -1.50
CA LEU A 288 26.01 -3.69 -1.11
C LEU A 288 26.46 -2.70 -0.03
N PRO A 289 26.22 -1.39 -0.22
CA PRO A 289 26.44 -0.39 0.84
C PRO A 289 25.61 -0.66 2.11
N ARG A 290 24.42 -1.28 1.98
CA ARG A 290 23.52 -1.63 3.07
C ARG A 290 23.63 -3.09 3.51
N LYS A 291 24.80 -3.71 3.34
CA LYS A 291 25.07 -5.11 3.65
C LYS A 291 24.61 -5.55 5.04
N ASP A 292 24.82 -4.72 6.07
CA ASP A 292 24.45 -5.07 7.45
C ASP A 292 22.94 -5.23 7.63
N ILE A 293 22.15 -4.45 6.91
CA ILE A 293 20.69 -4.52 6.91
C ILE A 293 20.25 -5.77 6.16
N ALA A 294 20.73 -5.94 4.93
CA ALA A 294 20.41 -7.09 4.09
C ALA A 294 20.80 -8.41 4.74
N SER A 295 21.97 -8.51 5.38
CA SER A 295 22.40 -9.71 6.10
C SER A 295 21.44 -10.14 7.21
N LYS A 296 20.88 -9.16 7.96
CA LYS A 296 19.89 -9.45 9.01
C LYS A 296 18.57 -9.93 8.40
N ALA A 297 18.09 -9.30 7.33
CA ALA A 297 16.92 -9.73 6.59
C ALA A 297 17.08 -11.17 6.05
N LEU A 298 18.23 -11.48 5.46
CA LEU A 298 18.55 -12.81 4.96
C LEU A 298 18.55 -13.89 6.06
N SER A 299 18.83 -13.54 7.32
CA SER A 299 18.76 -14.51 8.43
C SER A 299 17.32 -14.99 8.71
N ASN A 300 16.31 -14.17 8.40
CA ASN A 300 14.89 -14.51 8.50
C ASN A 300 14.32 -15.13 7.22
N SER A 301 15.15 -15.27 6.19
CA SER A 301 14.75 -15.61 4.83
C SER A 301 15.03 -17.06 4.49
N LYS A 302 14.41 -17.58 3.42
CA LYS A 302 14.44 -19.03 3.12
C LYS A 302 14.64 -19.29 1.62
N MET A 303 15.30 -20.39 1.33
CA MET A 303 15.37 -21.01 0.01
C MET A 303 14.70 -22.38 0.08
N ILE A 304 13.71 -22.63 -0.75
CA ILE A 304 12.86 -23.80 -0.66
C ILE A 304 12.93 -24.56 -1.98
N LEU A 305 13.36 -25.82 -1.91
CA LEU A 305 13.36 -26.74 -3.03
C LEU A 305 12.08 -27.58 -3.00
N VAL A 306 11.33 -27.56 -4.08
CA VAL A 306 10.08 -28.33 -4.27
C VAL A 306 10.17 -29.22 -5.49
N SER A 307 9.24 -30.17 -5.64
CA SER A 307 9.31 -31.16 -6.74
C SER A 307 8.78 -30.59 -8.06
N THR A 308 7.81 -29.67 -8.02
CA THR A 308 7.13 -29.16 -9.22
C THR A 308 6.85 -27.68 -9.13
N LEU A 309 6.68 -27.00 -10.27
CA LEU A 309 6.25 -25.62 -10.33
C LEU A 309 4.81 -25.41 -9.79
N ASP A 310 3.98 -26.45 -9.84
CA ASP A 310 2.65 -26.41 -9.21
C ASP A 310 2.75 -26.36 -7.68
N GLU A 311 3.65 -27.10 -7.08
CA GLU A 311 3.97 -27.00 -5.64
C GLU A 311 4.53 -25.61 -5.30
N ALA A 312 5.42 -25.08 -6.15
CA ALA A 312 5.97 -23.73 -5.96
C ALA A 312 4.87 -22.67 -5.94
N MET A 313 3.92 -22.71 -6.88
CA MET A 313 2.78 -21.80 -6.92
C MET A 313 1.84 -21.95 -5.72
N GLN A 314 1.52 -23.18 -5.30
CA GLN A 314 0.69 -23.42 -4.13
C GLN A 314 1.35 -22.90 -2.83
N LEU A 315 2.65 -23.08 -2.69
CA LEU A 315 3.42 -22.56 -1.55
C LEU A 315 3.48 -21.03 -1.58
N SER A 316 3.71 -20.42 -2.75
CA SER A 316 3.64 -18.97 -2.94
C SER A 316 2.25 -18.41 -2.60
N ASN A 317 1.18 -19.02 -3.08
CA ASN A 317 -0.19 -18.62 -2.74
C ASN A 317 -0.49 -18.78 -1.23
N THR A 318 0.12 -19.76 -0.56
CA THR A 318 0.03 -19.92 0.92
C THR A 318 0.78 -18.80 1.64
N TYR A 319 1.91 -18.37 1.11
CA TYR A 319 2.69 -17.25 1.63
C TYR A 319 1.97 -15.92 1.39
N ALA A 320 1.30 -15.75 0.25
CA ALA A 320 0.66 -14.52 -0.17
C ALA A 320 1.63 -13.32 -0.09
N PRO A 321 2.68 -13.30 -0.91
CA PRO A 321 3.75 -12.30 -0.84
C PRO A 321 3.26 -10.91 -1.26
N GLU A 322 3.95 -9.89 -0.78
CA GLU A 322 3.86 -8.53 -1.31
C GLU A 322 4.25 -8.50 -2.79
N HIS A 323 5.47 -8.94 -3.10
CA HIS A 323 5.99 -9.05 -4.46
C HIS A 323 6.18 -10.52 -4.82
N LEU A 324 5.64 -10.94 -5.96
CA LEU A 324 5.85 -12.27 -6.53
C LEU A 324 6.58 -12.15 -7.87
N ILE A 325 7.79 -12.70 -7.97
CA ILE A 325 8.54 -12.78 -9.22
C ILE A 325 8.47 -14.21 -9.74
N ILE A 326 7.98 -14.40 -10.95
CA ILE A 326 7.94 -15.70 -11.65
C ILE A 326 9.03 -15.67 -12.73
N ALA A 327 10.26 -16.06 -12.36
CA ALA A 327 11.45 -15.96 -13.21
C ALA A 327 11.63 -17.14 -14.17
N THR A 328 10.65 -18.03 -14.28
CA THR A 328 10.71 -19.23 -15.15
C THR A 328 10.42 -18.88 -16.61
N GLN A 329 10.86 -19.74 -17.55
CA GLN A 329 10.55 -19.56 -18.98
C GLN A 329 9.04 -19.68 -19.24
N ASN A 330 8.34 -20.57 -18.53
CA ASN A 330 6.89 -20.80 -18.70
C ASN A 330 6.04 -19.94 -17.76
N TYR A 331 6.42 -18.68 -17.51
CA TYR A 331 5.75 -17.80 -16.58
C TYR A 331 4.27 -17.55 -16.89
N GLU A 332 3.86 -17.51 -18.17
CA GLU A 332 2.46 -17.26 -18.56
C GLU A 332 1.51 -18.33 -17.98
N SER A 333 1.88 -19.60 -18.08
CA SER A 333 1.07 -20.71 -17.54
C SER A 333 1.00 -20.73 -16.01
N LEU A 334 1.96 -20.11 -15.33
CA LEU A 334 1.97 -19.94 -13.88
C LEU A 334 1.19 -18.69 -13.44
N ALA A 335 1.20 -17.64 -14.24
CA ALA A 335 0.47 -16.41 -13.96
C ALA A 335 -1.02 -16.67 -13.72
N ASP A 336 -1.66 -17.54 -14.51
CA ASP A 336 -3.06 -17.93 -14.37
C ASP A 336 -3.35 -18.68 -13.04
N LYS A 337 -2.32 -19.19 -12.37
CA LYS A 337 -2.44 -19.92 -11.08
C LYS A 337 -2.19 -19.02 -9.86
N VAL A 338 -1.85 -17.76 -10.09
CA VAL A 338 -1.67 -16.79 -9.00
C VAL A 338 -3.03 -16.45 -8.41
N VAL A 339 -3.17 -16.66 -7.11
CA VAL A 339 -4.38 -16.32 -6.34
C VAL A 339 -4.10 -15.21 -5.34
N ASN A 340 -2.92 -15.23 -4.73
CA ASN A 340 -2.55 -14.35 -3.63
C ASN A 340 -1.16 -13.74 -3.86
N ALA A 341 -1.13 -12.47 -4.24
CA ALA A 341 0.07 -11.64 -4.28
C ALA A 341 -0.32 -10.15 -4.30
N GLY A 342 0.52 -9.28 -3.81
CA GLY A 342 0.33 -7.83 -3.91
C GLY A 342 0.60 -7.32 -5.33
N SER A 343 1.74 -7.72 -5.92
CA SER A 343 2.11 -7.47 -7.32
C SER A 343 2.85 -8.67 -7.90
N VAL A 344 2.75 -8.89 -9.23
CA VAL A 344 3.36 -10.03 -9.92
C VAL A 344 4.24 -9.56 -11.06
N PHE A 345 5.47 -10.09 -11.12
CA PHE A 345 6.49 -9.79 -12.11
C PHE A 345 6.75 -11.04 -12.95
N LEU A 346 6.62 -10.94 -14.27
CA LEU A 346 6.58 -12.08 -15.16
C LEU A 346 7.81 -12.14 -16.06
N GLY A 347 8.55 -13.25 -15.97
CA GLY A 347 9.75 -13.50 -16.76
C GLY A 347 11.03 -12.91 -16.15
N GLN A 348 12.16 -13.23 -16.75
CA GLN A 348 13.48 -12.92 -16.20
C GLN A 348 13.86 -11.44 -16.21
N TYR A 349 13.20 -10.63 -17.04
CA TYR A 349 13.47 -9.18 -17.16
C TYR A 349 12.53 -8.30 -16.32
N ALA A 350 11.51 -8.89 -15.70
CA ALA A 350 10.56 -8.18 -14.88
C ALA A 350 11.01 -8.21 -13.41
N CYS A 351 11.92 -7.32 -13.04
CA CYS A 351 12.39 -7.19 -11.67
C CYS A 351 11.45 -6.32 -10.82
N GLU A 352 11.48 -6.52 -9.50
CA GLU A 352 10.77 -5.72 -8.50
C GLU A 352 11.05 -4.22 -8.66
N SER A 353 12.34 -3.85 -8.80
CA SER A 353 12.75 -2.45 -8.96
C SER A 353 12.07 -1.74 -10.13
N ALA A 354 11.74 -2.45 -11.23
CA ALA A 354 11.01 -1.84 -12.33
C ALA A 354 9.60 -1.40 -11.88
N GLY A 355 8.90 -2.23 -11.09
CA GLY A 355 7.60 -1.92 -10.52
C GLY A 355 7.66 -0.81 -9.49
N ASP A 356 8.68 -0.84 -8.65
CA ASP A 356 8.85 0.11 -7.56
C ASP A 356 9.13 1.54 -8.03
N TYR A 357 9.71 1.70 -9.22
CA TYR A 357 10.11 3.02 -9.68
C TYR A 357 9.38 3.50 -10.93
N ALA A 358 9.25 2.70 -11.99
CA ALA A 358 8.97 3.26 -13.30
C ALA A 358 8.03 2.48 -14.22
N SER A 359 7.69 1.21 -13.97
CA SER A 359 6.85 0.43 -14.89
C SER A 359 5.39 0.93 -14.96
N GLY A 360 4.90 1.57 -13.90
CA GLY A 360 3.56 2.17 -13.86
C GLY A 360 2.62 1.54 -12.83
N THR A 361 2.87 0.31 -12.35
CA THR A 361 2.13 -0.29 -11.25
C THR A 361 2.44 0.40 -9.93
N ASN A 362 1.67 0.12 -8.87
CA ASN A 362 1.86 0.75 -7.57
C ASN A 362 2.65 -0.17 -6.64
N HIS A 363 3.65 0.37 -5.95
CA HIS A 363 4.45 -0.37 -4.99
C HIS A 363 3.93 -0.31 -3.54
N THR A 364 2.87 0.45 -3.27
CA THR A 364 2.24 0.42 -1.95
C THR A 364 1.30 -0.77 -1.89
N LEU A 365 1.83 -1.88 -1.41
CA LEU A 365 1.24 -3.21 -1.51
C LEU A 365 0.93 -3.78 -0.12
N PRO A 366 -0.02 -4.73 -0.01
CA PRO A 366 -0.26 -5.43 1.23
C PRO A 366 0.88 -6.40 1.53
N THR A 367 1.46 -6.27 2.72
CA THR A 367 2.51 -7.16 3.24
C THR A 367 1.92 -8.10 4.31
N HIS A 368 2.76 -8.91 4.94
CA HIS A 368 2.38 -9.74 6.10
C HIS A 368 1.21 -10.70 5.84
N GLY A 369 1.04 -11.15 4.58
CA GLY A 369 -0.04 -12.02 4.16
C GLY A 369 -1.38 -11.30 3.92
N TYR A 370 -1.44 -10.00 4.09
CA TYR A 370 -2.66 -9.24 3.80
C TYR A 370 -3.07 -9.26 2.32
N ALA A 371 -2.19 -9.71 1.40
CA ALA A 371 -2.55 -9.95 0.01
C ALA A 371 -3.64 -11.04 -0.18
N LEU A 372 -3.96 -11.80 0.87
CA LEU A 372 -5.13 -12.69 0.92
C LEU A 372 -6.47 -11.94 0.84
N ALA A 373 -6.52 -10.68 1.24
CA ALA A 373 -7.79 -9.93 1.37
C ALA A 373 -7.71 -8.45 0.93
N TYR A 374 -6.52 -7.92 0.77
CA TYR A 374 -6.30 -6.52 0.40
C TYR A 374 -5.57 -6.43 -0.95
N SER A 375 -5.97 -5.46 -1.75
CA SER A 375 -5.23 -5.06 -2.96
C SER A 375 -4.20 -4.00 -2.62
N GLY A 376 -3.16 -3.88 -3.46
CA GLY A 376 -2.29 -2.72 -3.47
C GLY A 376 -3.06 -1.43 -3.76
N VAL A 377 -2.43 -0.29 -3.47
CA VAL A 377 -3.01 1.02 -3.76
C VAL A 377 -3.31 1.13 -5.26
N ASN A 378 -4.54 1.50 -5.56
CA ASN A 378 -5.07 1.67 -6.90
C ASN A 378 -6.05 2.84 -6.93
N LEU A 379 -6.65 3.13 -8.08
CA LEU A 379 -7.56 4.27 -8.20
C LEU A 379 -8.80 4.13 -7.30
N ASP A 380 -9.31 2.92 -7.11
CA ASP A 380 -10.46 2.67 -6.22
C ASP A 380 -10.13 2.94 -4.74
N SER A 381 -8.86 2.89 -4.34
CA SER A 381 -8.43 3.24 -2.99
C SER A 381 -8.77 4.69 -2.61
N TYR A 382 -8.90 5.58 -3.60
CA TYR A 382 -9.22 7.01 -3.47
C TYR A 382 -10.68 7.33 -3.75
N HIS A 383 -11.52 6.32 -4.01
CA HIS A 383 -12.92 6.49 -4.31
C HIS A 383 -13.85 5.83 -3.29
N ARG A 384 -15.07 6.31 -3.26
CA ARG A 384 -16.22 5.65 -2.62
C ARG A 384 -17.24 5.32 -3.68
N LYS A 385 -17.78 4.11 -3.63
CA LYS A 385 -18.87 3.69 -4.51
C LYS A 385 -20.19 3.96 -3.80
N ILE A 386 -20.97 4.92 -4.31
CA ILE A 386 -22.29 5.29 -3.77
C ILE A 386 -23.34 4.62 -4.64
N THR A 387 -24.26 3.89 -4.01
CA THR A 387 -25.38 3.27 -4.69
C THR A 387 -26.54 4.24 -4.85
N PHE A 388 -27.17 4.21 -6.00
CA PHE A 388 -28.38 4.95 -6.31
C PHE A 388 -29.45 3.99 -6.76
N GLN A 389 -30.69 4.29 -6.41
CA GLN A 389 -31.85 3.54 -6.85
C GLN A 389 -33.00 4.50 -7.13
N HIS A 390 -33.71 4.22 -8.21
CA HIS A 390 -34.89 4.97 -8.66
C HIS A 390 -36.01 4.00 -8.91
N LEU A 391 -37.17 4.28 -8.31
CA LEU A 391 -38.40 3.50 -8.49
C LEU A 391 -39.49 4.39 -9.09
N THR A 392 -40.14 3.89 -10.13
CA THR A 392 -41.38 4.46 -10.68
C THR A 392 -42.60 3.83 -9.97
N PRO A 393 -43.82 4.34 -10.21
CA PRO A 393 -45.04 3.66 -9.77
C PRO A 393 -45.14 2.20 -10.20
N GLU A 394 -44.65 1.87 -11.41
CA GLU A 394 -44.55 0.50 -11.89
C GLU A 394 -43.57 -0.33 -11.02
N GLY A 395 -42.41 0.26 -10.68
CA GLY A 395 -41.43 -0.38 -9.79
C GLY A 395 -42.03 -0.69 -8.40
N ILE A 396 -42.82 0.22 -7.84
CA ILE A 396 -43.54 -0.04 -6.57
C ILE A 396 -44.50 -1.21 -6.73
N ARG A 397 -45.24 -1.31 -7.85
CA ARG A 397 -46.12 -2.46 -8.10
C ARG A 397 -45.34 -3.75 -8.30
N SER A 398 -44.16 -3.72 -8.91
CA SER A 398 -43.39 -4.92 -9.21
C SER A 398 -42.73 -5.55 -8.00
N ILE A 399 -42.18 -4.74 -7.05
CA ILE A 399 -41.46 -5.27 -5.88
C ILE A 399 -42.17 -5.05 -4.53
N GLY A 400 -43.20 -4.21 -4.51
CA GLY A 400 -43.80 -3.74 -3.24
C GLY A 400 -44.28 -4.87 -2.34
N ARG A 401 -44.96 -5.89 -2.91
CA ARG A 401 -45.42 -7.01 -2.11
C ARG A 401 -44.28 -7.85 -1.51
N ALA A 402 -43.19 -8.01 -2.25
CA ALA A 402 -42.01 -8.73 -1.73
C ALA A 402 -41.37 -7.96 -0.55
N VAL A 403 -41.28 -6.63 -0.64
CA VAL A 403 -40.77 -5.78 0.46
C VAL A 403 -41.65 -5.89 1.70
N GLU A 404 -42.97 -5.81 1.53
CA GLU A 404 -43.90 -5.95 2.66
C GLU A 404 -43.74 -7.31 3.38
N VAL A 405 -43.70 -8.41 2.61
CA VAL A 405 -43.58 -9.76 3.17
C VAL A 405 -42.24 -9.95 3.88
N MET A 406 -41.16 -9.49 3.31
CA MET A 406 -39.82 -9.58 3.91
C MET A 406 -39.77 -8.79 5.23
N ALA A 407 -40.18 -7.52 5.21
CA ALA A 407 -40.17 -6.67 6.40
C ALA A 407 -41.08 -7.21 7.52
N GLU A 408 -42.25 -7.78 7.18
CA GLU A 408 -43.14 -8.42 8.14
C GLU A 408 -42.50 -9.62 8.83
N ASN A 409 -41.81 -10.49 8.07
CA ASN A 409 -41.12 -11.64 8.61
C ASN A 409 -39.89 -11.27 9.46
N GLU A 410 -39.25 -10.14 9.15
CA GLU A 410 -38.16 -9.54 9.97
C GLU A 410 -38.71 -8.77 11.19
N LYS A 411 -40.04 -8.66 11.33
CA LYS A 411 -40.74 -7.89 12.38
C LYS A 411 -40.37 -6.40 12.37
N LEU A 412 -40.16 -5.85 11.17
CA LEU A 412 -39.84 -4.44 10.92
C LEU A 412 -41.06 -3.70 10.36
N ASP A 413 -42.06 -3.46 11.20
CA ASP A 413 -43.36 -2.89 10.79
C ASP A 413 -43.24 -1.51 10.15
N ALA A 414 -42.31 -0.66 10.58
CA ALA A 414 -42.07 0.63 9.98
C ALA A 414 -41.56 0.51 8.53
N HIS A 415 -40.66 -0.45 8.25
CA HIS A 415 -40.18 -0.75 6.89
C HIS A 415 -41.34 -1.26 6.01
N LYS A 416 -42.15 -2.19 6.52
CA LYS A 416 -43.38 -2.67 5.84
C LYS A 416 -44.30 -1.50 5.51
N ASN A 417 -44.59 -0.64 6.49
CA ASN A 417 -45.48 0.49 6.30
C ASN A 417 -44.97 1.50 5.30
N ALA A 418 -43.63 1.73 5.25
CA ALA A 418 -43.03 2.63 4.25
C ALA A 418 -43.37 2.19 2.81
N MET A 419 -43.49 0.89 2.54
CA MET A 419 -43.89 0.37 1.24
C MET A 419 -45.42 0.40 1.09
N THR A 420 -46.16 -0.04 2.13
CA THR A 420 -47.64 -0.13 2.13
C THR A 420 -48.31 1.21 1.79
N VAL A 421 -47.83 2.32 2.34
CA VAL A 421 -48.42 3.65 2.06
C VAL A 421 -48.22 4.08 0.61
N ARG A 422 -47.10 3.67 -0.01
CA ARG A 422 -46.82 3.93 -1.43
C ARG A 422 -47.70 3.09 -2.34
N ILE A 423 -47.90 1.81 -2.00
CA ILE A 423 -48.81 0.91 -2.74
C ILE A 423 -50.23 1.48 -2.69
N LYS A 424 -50.70 1.88 -1.51
CA LYS A 424 -52.04 2.49 -1.34
C LYS A 424 -52.25 3.79 -2.14
N ALA A 425 -51.20 4.60 -2.26
CA ALA A 425 -51.27 5.81 -3.05
C ALA A 425 -51.34 5.57 -4.57
N LEU A 426 -51.10 4.34 -5.02
CA LEU A 426 -51.17 3.93 -6.43
C LEU A 426 -52.41 3.09 -6.78
N SER A 427 -53.23 2.81 -5.77
CA SER A 427 -54.56 2.15 -5.91
C SER A 427 -55.62 3.18 -6.15
#